data_931d5e12803fd3867a00909a719ff4ae
#
_entry.id   931d5e12803fd3867a00909a719ff4ae
#
_cell.length_a   1.000
_cell.length_b   1.000
_cell.length_c   1.000
_cell.angle_alpha   90.00
_cell.angle_beta   90.00
_cell.angle_gamma   90.00
#
_symmetry.space_group_name_H-M   'P 1'
#
loop_
_entity.id
_entity.type
_entity.pdbx_description
1 polymer ?
#
loop_
_entity_poly.entity_id
_entity_poly.type
_entity_poly.pdbx_seq_one_letter_code
_entity_poly.pdbx_strand_id
1 'polypeptide(L)'
;MRLGYFDAQRMLYGLEGRIYYIEQTHEECYYLKKLTEVKKETAERLLASYELNQNEGQELRNYMEIFLPLLAAELRLPKDWNYTLLYLALLETAARFLKIPRYRIYTVEELLKEIEDRAGDGIPDYLPEAVQILLGL
;
A
#
# COMPACT_ATOMS: atom_id res chain seq x y z
N MET A 1 -29.32 0.02 2.21
CA MET A 1 -28.16 0.55 2.91
C MET A 1 -26.88 0.04 2.30
N ARG A 2 -26.07 0.95 1.81
CA ARG A 2 -24.86 0.59 1.07
C ARG A 2 -23.83 -0.19 1.88
N LEU A 3 -23.60 0.20 3.15
CA LEU A 3 -22.62 -0.47 4.00
C LEU A 3 -22.95 -1.95 4.18
N GLY A 4 -24.22 -2.28 4.47
CA GLY A 4 -24.62 -3.64 4.63
C GLY A 4 -24.47 -4.48 3.34
N TYR A 5 -24.76 -3.89 2.19
CA TYR A 5 -24.59 -4.54 0.91
C TYR A 5 -23.13 -4.89 0.63
N PHE A 6 -22.22 -3.91 0.77
CA PHE A 6 -20.81 -4.13 0.48
C PHE A 6 -20.13 -5.04 1.51
N ASP A 7 -20.55 -4.98 2.77
CA ASP A 7 -20.06 -5.91 3.79
C ASP A 7 -20.48 -7.36 3.47
N ALA A 8 -21.71 -7.55 3.01
CA ALA A 8 -22.17 -8.86 2.58
C ALA A 8 -21.39 -9.37 1.36
N GLN A 9 -21.09 -8.49 0.40
CA GLN A 9 -20.26 -8.83 -0.75
C GLN A 9 -18.85 -9.22 -0.31
N ARG A 10 -18.28 -8.50 0.67
CA ARG A 10 -16.96 -8.83 1.21
C ARG A 10 -16.94 -10.26 1.78
N MET A 11 -17.96 -10.64 2.54
CA MET A 11 -18.06 -11.98 3.11
C MET A 11 -18.25 -13.06 2.04
N LEU A 12 -19.14 -12.81 1.06
CA LEU A 12 -19.49 -13.80 0.04
C LEU A 12 -18.35 -14.05 -0.96
N TYR A 13 -17.61 -13.02 -1.32
CA TYR A 13 -16.58 -13.11 -2.36
C TYR A 13 -15.16 -13.01 -1.82
N GLY A 14 -14.98 -13.04 -0.50
CA GLY A 14 -13.65 -12.96 0.10
C GLY A 14 -12.90 -11.69 -0.24
N LEU A 15 -13.61 -10.56 -0.31
CA LEU A 15 -12.99 -9.29 -0.63
C LEU A 15 -12.04 -8.84 0.48
N GLU A 16 -10.88 -8.36 0.09
CA GLU A 16 -9.85 -7.90 1.01
C GLU A 16 -9.98 -6.41 1.29
N GLY A 17 -9.12 -5.90 2.19
CA GLY A 17 -9.08 -4.50 2.55
C GLY A 17 -9.87 -4.20 3.81
N ARG A 18 -9.55 -3.05 4.43
CA ARG A 18 -10.15 -2.60 5.70
C ARG A 18 -11.13 -1.44 5.49
N ILE A 19 -10.88 -0.63 4.47
CA ILE A 19 -11.67 0.56 4.12
C ILE A 19 -12.37 0.35 2.80
N TYR A 20 -11.65 -0.18 1.81
CA TYR A 20 -12.14 -0.45 0.47
C TYR A 20 -12.47 -1.92 0.29
N TYR A 21 -13.32 -2.23 -0.68
CA TYR A 21 -13.70 -3.59 -1.03
C TYR A 21 -12.86 -4.01 -2.24
N ILE A 22 -11.82 -4.81 -2.00
CA ILE A 22 -10.83 -5.15 -3.02
C ILE A 22 -10.91 -6.62 -3.36
N GLU A 23 -11.14 -6.92 -4.64
CA GLU A 23 -11.07 -8.27 -5.17
C GLU A 23 -9.61 -8.59 -5.46
N GLN A 24 -8.99 -9.39 -4.59
CA GLN A 24 -7.59 -9.72 -4.65
C GLN A 24 -7.43 -11.09 -5.33
N THR A 25 -6.71 -11.13 -6.47
CA THR A 25 -6.52 -12.34 -7.28
C THR A 25 -5.05 -12.75 -7.42
N HIS A 26 -4.13 -11.96 -6.87
CA HIS A 26 -2.69 -12.22 -6.96
C HIS A 26 -2.17 -12.95 -5.74
N GLU A 27 -1.09 -13.72 -5.91
CA GLU A 27 -0.39 -14.35 -4.80
C GLU A 27 0.51 -13.35 -4.08
N GLU A 28 0.93 -13.68 -2.86
CA GLU A 28 1.79 -12.80 -2.04
C GLU A 28 3.08 -12.42 -2.77
N CYS A 29 3.66 -13.32 -3.56
CA CYS A 29 4.88 -13.04 -4.30
C CYS A 29 4.73 -11.88 -5.29
N TYR A 30 3.54 -11.65 -5.84
CA TYR A 30 3.27 -10.51 -6.70
C TYR A 30 3.47 -9.20 -5.92
N TYR A 31 2.93 -9.12 -4.71
CA TYR A 31 3.03 -7.93 -3.87
C TYR A 31 4.44 -7.73 -3.31
N LEU A 32 5.09 -8.82 -2.94
CA LEU A 32 6.49 -8.77 -2.51
C LEU A 32 7.37 -8.19 -3.63
N LYS A 33 7.16 -8.64 -4.86
CA LYS A 33 7.88 -8.13 -6.01
C LYS A 33 7.64 -6.64 -6.22
N LYS A 34 6.38 -6.19 -6.12
CA LYS A 34 6.04 -4.76 -6.24
C LYS A 34 6.73 -3.92 -5.17
N LEU A 35 6.79 -4.41 -3.94
CA LEU A 35 7.42 -3.70 -2.84
C LEU A 35 8.95 -3.68 -2.93
N THR A 36 9.56 -4.67 -3.57
CA THR A 36 11.01 -4.80 -3.68
C THR A 36 11.59 -4.31 -5.00
N GLU A 37 10.76 -3.99 -5.98
CA GLU A 37 11.18 -3.41 -7.27
C GLU A 37 11.51 -1.91 -7.17
N VAL A 38 11.95 -1.45 -6.01
CA VAL A 38 12.38 -0.07 -5.84
C VAL A 38 13.84 0.08 -6.24
N LYS A 39 14.17 1.22 -6.84
CA LYS A 39 15.55 1.52 -7.19
C LYS A 39 16.37 1.71 -5.92
N LYS A 40 17.68 1.45 -6.00
CA LYS A 40 18.58 1.60 -4.85
C LYS A 40 18.48 3.00 -4.23
N GLU A 41 18.48 4.04 -5.04
CA GLU A 41 18.36 5.42 -4.59
C GLU A 41 17.06 5.68 -3.84
N THR A 42 15.96 5.07 -4.31
CA THR A 42 14.65 5.18 -3.66
C THR A 42 14.65 4.49 -2.30
N ALA A 43 15.24 3.29 -2.21
CA ALA A 43 15.36 2.57 -0.95
C ALA A 43 16.21 3.35 0.06
N GLU A 44 17.32 3.91 -0.36
CA GLU A 44 18.18 4.75 0.47
C GLU A 44 17.43 5.98 1.01
N ARG A 45 16.67 6.63 0.14
CA ARG A 45 15.87 7.80 0.51
C ARG A 45 14.80 7.46 1.53
N LEU A 46 14.13 6.32 1.37
CA LEU A 46 13.13 5.84 2.34
C LEU A 46 13.77 5.52 3.69
N LEU A 47 14.91 4.84 3.68
CA LEU A 47 15.65 4.54 4.89
C LEU A 47 16.09 5.82 5.61
N ALA A 48 16.59 6.80 4.86
CA ALA A 48 17.01 8.08 5.43
C ALA A 48 15.85 8.85 6.07
N SER A 49 14.67 8.81 5.46
CA SER A 49 13.49 9.49 6.00
C SER A 49 13.03 8.92 7.34
N TYR A 50 13.39 7.67 7.64
CA TYR A 50 13.10 7.02 8.92
C TYR A 50 14.31 7.00 9.86
N GLU A 51 15.36 7.73 9.53
CA GLU A 51 16.60 7.81 10.32
C GLU A 51 17.26 6.44 10.57
N LEU A 52 17.07 5.52 9.63
CA LEU A 52 17.66 4.19 9.72
C LEU A 52 19.11 4.18 9.21
N ASN A 53 19.93 3.32 9.84
CA ASN A 53 21.33 3.23 9.48
C ASN A 53 21.51 2.67 8.06
N GLN A 54 22.31 3.36 7.26
CA GLN A 54 22.56 3.02 5.86
C GLN A 54 24.00 2.53 5.69
N ASN A 55 24.29 1.35 6.20
CA ASN A 55 25.60 0.74 5.96
C ASN A 55 25.65 0.24 4.52
N GLU A 56 26.74 0.54 3.83
CA GLU A 56 26.94 0.14 2.45
C GLU A 56 26.81 -1.37 2.31
N GLY A 57 26.04 -1.82 1.32
CA GLY A 57 25.80 -3.22 1.05
C GLY A 57 24.67 -3.86 1.87
N GLN A 58 24.03 -3.12 2.77
CA GLN A 58 22.93 -3.63 3.60
C GLN A 58 21.60 -2.92 3.34
N GLU A 59 21.51 -2.10 2.31
CA GLU A 59 20.30 -1.30 2.04
C GLU A 59 19.07 -2.18 1.83
N LEU A 60 19.19 -3.22 1.00
CA LEU A 60 18.06 -4.10 0.73
C LEU A 60 17.63 -4.85 1.99
N ARG A 61 18.57 -5.34 2.77
CA ARG A 61 18.30 -6.03 4.01
C ARG A 61 17.60 -5.12 5.01
N ASN A 62 18.12 -3.91 5.21
CA ASN A 62 17.51 -2.92 6.11
C ASN A 62 16.13 -2.53 5.63
N TYR A 63 15.94 -2.38 4.32
CA TYR A 63 14.64 -2.09 3.73
C TYR A 63 13.64 -3.21 4.06
N MET A 64 14.01 -4.47 3.85
CA MET A 64 13.14 -5.62 4.07
C MET A 64 12.88 -5.92 5.55
N GLU A 65 13.93 -5.88 6.37
CA GLU A 65 13.86 -6.35 7.76
C GLU A 65 13.49 -5.26 8.76
N ILE A 66 13.69 -4.00 8.43
CA ILE A 66 13.46 -2.88 9.34
C ILE A 66 12.40 -1.93 8.81
N PHE A 67 12.58 -1.43 7.59
CA PHE A 67 11.70 -0.40 7.05
C PHE A 67 10.28 -0.93 6.81
N LEU A 68 10.12 -2.04 6.09
CA LEU A 68 8.80 -2.58 5.80
C LEU A 68 8.01 -2.93 7.06
N PRO A 69 8.61 -3.57 8.09
CA PRO A 69 7.91 -3.78 9.35
C PRO A 69 7.51 -2.49 10.07
N LEU A 70 8.33 -1.44 10.03
CA LEU A 70 7.97 -0.14 10.61
C LEU A 70 6.81 0.48 9.85
N LEU A 71 6.82 0.40 8.54
CA LEU A 71 5.72 0.89 7.71
C LEU A 71 4.43 0.13 8.01
N ALA A 72 4.49 -1.19 8.17
CA ALA A 72 3.35 -2.00 8.56
C ALA A 72 2.78 -1.55 9.91
N ALA A 73 3.64 -1.25 10.87
CA ALA A 73 3.22 -0.74 12.17
C ALA A 73 2.56 0.62 12.07
N GLU A 74 3.10 1.52 11.25
CA GLU A 74 2.50 2.84 11.01
C GLU A 74 1.11 2.74 10.38
N LEU A 75 0.92 1.78 9.49
CA LEU A 75 -0.36 1.51 8.86
C LEU A 75 -1.30 0.69 9.75
N ARG A 76 -0.86 0.37 10.97
CA ARG A 76 -1.63 -0.36 11.98
C ARG A 76 -2.07 -1.74 11.53
N LEU A 77 -1.19 -2.44 10.84
CA LEU A 77 -1.43 -3.82 10.45
C LEU A 77 -1.24 -4.76 11.64
N PRO A 78 -1.92 -5.94 11.65
CA PRO A 78 -1.74 -6.92 12.71
C PRO A 78 -0.32 -7.49 12.70
N LYS A 79 0.10 -8.14 13.79
CA LYS A 79 1.45 -8.70 13.94
C LYS A 79 1.75 -9.77 12.89
N ASP A 80 0.73 -10.48 12.44
CA ASP A 80 0.84 -11.52 11.41
C ASP A 80 0.62 -11.00 9.99
N TRP A 81 0.92 -9.72 9.77
CA TRP A 81 0.79 -9.10 8.46
C TRP A 81 1.63 -9.84 7.40
N ASN A 82 1.20 -9.77 6.16
CA ASN A 82 1.97 -10.28 5.03
C ASN A 82 2.12 -9.16 3.96
N TYR A 83 2.85 -9.45 2.90
CA TYR A 83 3.11 -8.43 1.88
C TYR A 83 1.86 -8.06 1.09
N THR A 84 0.89 -8.98 0.98
CA THR A 84 -0.42 -8.66 0.40
C THR A 84 -1.12 -7.59 1.23
N LEU A 85 -1.23 -7.80 2.55
CA LEU A 85 -1.87 -6.84 3.44
C LEU A 85 -1.16 -5.49 3.43
N LEU A 86 0.17 -5.50 3.41
CA LEU A 86 0.95 -4.27 3.38
C LEU A 86 0.67 -3.47 2.10
N TYR A 87 0.72 -4.12 0.94
CA TYR A 87 0.47 -3.44 -0.33
C TYR A 87 -0.96 -2.92 -0.42
N LEU A 88 -1.95 -3.71 -0.01
CA LEU A 88 -3.33 -3.28 0.00
C LEU A 88 -3.54 -2.09 0.95
N ALA A 89 -2.86 -2.07 2.10
CA ALA A 89 -2.93 -0.94 3.02
C ALA A 89 -2.36 0.34 2.40
N LEU A 90 -1.30 0.23 1.60
CA LEU A 90 -0.76 1.37 0.85
C LEU A 90 -1.77 1.89 -0.16
N LEU A 91 -2.42 1.01 -0.90
CA LEU A 91 -3.46 1.39 -1.85
C LEU A 91 -4.63 2.09 -1.16
N GLU A 92 -5.10 1.52 -0.05
CA GLU A 92 -6.22 2.09 0.70
C GLU A 92 -5.88 3.46 1.30
N THR A 93 -4.66 3.63 1.79
CA THR A 93 -4.21 4.91 2.33
C THR A 93 -4.20 5.98 1.25
N ALA A 94 -3.61 5.69 0.10
CA ALA A 94 -3.60 6.62 -1.02
C ALA A 94 -5.01 6.92 -1.53
N ALA A 95 -5.85 5.90 -1.67
CA ALA A 95 -7.21 6.07 -2.14
C ALA A 95 -8.04 6.93 -1.20
N ARG A 96 -7.86 6.75 0.11
CA ARG A 96 -8.57 7.56 1.10
C ARG A 96 -8.16 9.03 1.03
N PHE A 97 -6.87 9.32 0.95
CA PHE A 97 -6.38 10.69 0.86
C PHE A 97 -6.75 11.36 -0.46
N LEU A 98 -6.84 10.59 -1.54
CA LEU A 98 -7.26 11.09 -2.84
C LEU A 98 -8.79 11.09 -3.02
N LYS A 99 -9.53 10.72 -1.98
CA LYS A 99 -11.00 10.72 -1.93
C LYS A 99 -11.66 9.86 -3.01
N ILE A 100 -11.08 8.70 -3.26
CA ILE A 100 -11.68 7.72 -4.19
C ILE A 100 -12.91 7.11 -3.52
N PRO A 101 -14.05 6.94 -4.25
CA PRO A 101 -15.27 6.39 -3.68
C PRO A 101 -15.08 4.99 -3.07
N ARG A 102 -15.62 4.77 -1.86
CA ARG A 102 -15.50 3.51 -1.11
C ARG A 102 -16.51 2.45 -1.52
N TYR A 103 -17.68 2.86 -1.95
CA TYR A 103 -18.81 1.96 -2.16
C TYR A 103 -18.82 1.42 -3.58
N ARG A 104 -17.74 0.72 -3.93
CA ARG A 104 -17.53 0.06 -5.20
C ARG A 104 -16.55 -1.08 -4.97
N ILE A 105 -16.72 -2.17 -5.69
CA ILE A 105 -15.76 -3.28 -5.65
C ILE A 105 -14.66 -3.00 -6.69
N TYR A 106 -13.41 -2.98 -6.23
CA TYR A 106 -12.25 -2.72 -7.09
C TYR A 106 -11.39 -3.97 -7.20
N THR A 107 -10.81 -4.20 -8.37
CA THR A 107 -9.61 -5.05 -8.44
C THR A 107 -8.41 -4.21 -8.03
N VAL A 108 -7.28 -4.85 -7.75
CA VAL A 108 -6.04 -4.13 -7.39
C VAL A 108 -5.65 -3.17 -8.51
N GLU A 109 -5.72 -3.62 -9.75
CA GLU A 109 -5.37 -2.83 -10.94
C GLU A 109 -6.31 -1.64 -11.13
N GLU A 110 -7.62 -1.84 -10.94
CA GLU A 110 -8.60 -0.76 -11.06
C GLU A 110 -8.36 0.32 -9.99
N LEU A 111 -8.11 -0.09 -8.75
CA LEU A 111 -7.87 0.86 -7.66
C LEU A 111 -6.57 1.62 -7.88
N LEU A 112 -5.51 0.93 -8.30
CA LEU A 112 -4.23 1.59 -8.61
C LEU A 112 -4.37 2.59 -9.74
N LYS A 113 -5.13 2.26 -10.78
CA LYS A 113 -5.39 3.18 -11.91
C LYS A 113 -6.12 4.42 -11.44
N GLU A 114 -7.17 4.27 -10.62
CA GLU A 114 -7.88 5.41 -10.05
C GLU A 114 -6.97 6.29 -9.21
N ILE A 115 -6.08 5.68 -8.43
CA ILE A 115 -5.10 6.42 -7.63
C ILE A 115 -4.16 7.22 -8.54
N GLU A 116 -3.61 6.59 -9.57
CA GLU A 116 -2.71 7.24 -10.52
C GLU A 116 -3.39 8.40 -11.26
N ASP A 117 -4.62 8.21 -11.70
CA ASP A 117 -5.39 9.24 -12.41
C ASP A 117 -5.63 10.46 -11.51
N ARG A 118 -6.01 10.23 -10.26
CA ARG A 118 -6.25 11.33 -9.31
C ARG A 118 -4.96 11.99 -8.85
N ALA A 119 -3.89 11.24 -8.71
CA ALA A 119 -2.58 11.78 -8.36
C ALA A 119 -2.05 12.69 -9.48
N GLY A 120 -2.41 12.41 -10.73
CA GLY A 120 -2.09 13.27 -11.87
C GLY A 120 -2.72 14.65 -11.78
N ASP A 121 -3.85 14.78 -11.09
CA ASP A 121 -4.54 16.06 -10.87
C ASP A 121 -3.97 16.84 -9.67
N GLY A 122 -3.15 16.21 -8.86
CA GLY A 122 -2.51 16.81 -7.69
C GLY A 122 -2.48 15.87 -6.49
N ILE A 123 -1.33 15.80 -5.84
CA ILE A 123 -1.13 14.97 -4.66
C ILE A 123 -1.27 15.83 -3.40
N PRO A 124 -2.12 15.45 -2.43
CA PRO A 124 -2.24 16.19 -1.18
C PRO A 124 -0.91 16.21 -0.41
N ASP A 125 -0.57 17.34 0.18
CA ASP A 125 0.68 17.51 0.94
C ASP A 125 0.76 16.54 2.14
N TYR A 126 -0.38 16.15 2.68
CA TYR A 126 -0.45 15.28 3.85
C TYR A 126 -0.39 13.78 3.51
N LEU A 127 -0.32 13.41 2.23
CA LEU A 127 -0.14 12.00 1.86
C LEU A 127 1.30 11.58 2.21
N PRO A 128 1.48 10.51 3.01
CA PRO A 128 2.82 10.08 3.41
C PRO A 128 3.76 9.85 2.23
N GLU A 129 4.99 10.33 2.35
CA GLU A 129 5.98 10.20 1.27
C GLU A 129 6.24 8.74 0.89
N ALA A 130 6.32 7.86 1.88
CA ALA A 130 6.54 6.43 1.64
C ALA A 130 5.45 5.83 0.75
N VAL A 131 4.18 6.22 0.97
CA VAL A 131 3.06 5.76 0.16
C VAL A 131 3.20 6.25 -1.29
N GLN A 132 3.53 7.51 -1.47
CA GLN A 132 3.74 8.09 -2.80
C GLN A 132 4.84 7.36 -3.56
N ILE A 133 5.98 7.15 -2.91
CA ILE A 133 7.14 6.52 -3.55
C ILE A 133 6.86 5.07 -3.91
N LEU A 134 6.30 4.31 -2.99
CA LEU A 134 6.05 2.87 -3.20
C LEU A 134 4.98 2.60 -4.25
N LEU A 135 4.03 3.51 -4.43
CA LEU A 135 3.01 3.39 -5.47
C LEU A 135 3.40 4.06 -6.79
N GLY A 136 4.57 4.71 -6.85
CA GLY A 136 5.05 5.36 -8.07
C GLY A 136 4.33 6.64 -8.42
N LEU A 137 3.83 7.33 -7.44
CA LEU A 137 3.09 8.60 -7.64
C LEU A 137 4.01 9.81 -7.76
#